data_adde6d8d7b4f187af7b88517699a5b14
#
_entry.id   adde6d8d7b4f187af7b88517699a5b14
#
_cell.length_a   1.000
_cell.length_b   1.000
_cell.length_c   1.000
_cell.angle_alpha   90.00
_cell.angle_beta   90.00
_cell.angle_gamma   90.00
#
_symmetry.space_group_name_H-M   'P 1'
#
loop_
_entity.id
_entity.type
_entity.pdbx_description
1 polymer ?
#
loop_
_entity_poly.entity_id
_entity_poly.type
_entity_poly.pdbx_seq_one_letter_code
_entity_poly.pdbx_strand_id
1 'polypeptide(L)'
;MDGESIRVTRSVVLPLSEIELRVSRSSGPGGQHANTSETRVEAAFDVEGSTALTDNQKRRVVSKAGPTLRAVAQDERSQLRNRELAVERVVEKLRQALHVDRKRVPTKPSKAAKERRLEQKRRRSDVKRLRRAP
;
A
#
# COMPACT_ATOMS: atom_id res chain seq x y z
N MET A 1 -25.86 -7.19 1.44
CA MET A 1 -24.65 -6.37 1.37
C MET A 1 -24.80 -5.13 0.50
N ASP A 2 -25.98 -4.99 -0.09
CA ASP A 2 -26.29 -3.76 -0.81
C ASP A 2 -26.38 -2.61 0.19
N GLY A 3 -25.53 -1.62 0.05
CA GLY A 3 -25.47 -0.47 0.95
C GLY A 3 -24.29 -0.45 1.90
N GLU A 4 -23.56 -1.55 2.06
CA GLU A 4 -22.32 -1.54 2.82
C GLU A 4 -21.18 -0.93 2.01
N SER A 5 -20.37 -0.14 2.68
CA SER A 5 -19.23 0.50 2.05
C SER A 5 -18.03 0.49 3.01
N ILE A 6 -16.84 0.57 2.44
CA ILE A 6 -15.59 0.63 3.21
C ILE A 6 -14.90 1.93 2.90
N ARG A 7 -14.48 2.64 3.94
CA ARG A 7 -13.66 3.84 3.78
C ARG A 7 -12.22 3.42 3.44
N VAL A 8 -11.78 3.77 2.26
CA VAL A 8 -10.41 3.50 1.78
C VAL A 8 -9.48 4.63 2.19
N THR A 9 -9.87 5.88 1.87
CA THR A 9 -9.17 7.10 2.28
C THR A 9 -10.19 8.12 2.76
N ARG A 10 -9.72 9.32 3.15
CA ARG A 10 -10.62 10.40 3.56
C ARG A 10 -11.63 10.78 2.48
N SER A 11 -11.22 10.69 1.22
CA SER A 11 -12.03 11.11 0.06
C SER A 11 -12.68 9.94 -0.67
N VAL A 12 -12.31 8.70 -0.37
CA VAL A 12 -12.80 7.52 -1.07
C VAL A 12 -13.52 6.58 -0.13
N VAL A 13 -14.79 6.37 -0.43
CA VAL A 13 -15.63 5.35 0.23
C VAL A 13 -16.07 4.37 -0.86
N LEU A 14 -15.67 3.12 -0.73
CA LEU A 14 -15.90 2.09 -1.74
C LEU A 14 -17.12 1.26 -1.38
N PRO A 15 -18.18 1.28 -2.23
CA PRO A 15 -19.30 0.35 -2.06
C PRO A 15 -18.83 -1.09 -2.27
N LEU A 16 -19.22 -1.98 -1.37
CA LEU A 16 -18.86 -3.41 -1.50
C LEU A 16 -19.45 -4.05 -2.76
N SER A 17 -20.55 -3.51 -3.28
CA SER A 17 -21.16 -3.97 -4.53
C SER A 17 -20.26 -3.81 -5.75
N GLU A 18 -19.26 -2.94 -5.70
CA GLU A 18 -18.29 -2.76 -6.78
C GLU A 18 -17.19 -3.82 -6.78
N ILE A 19 -17.07 -4.58 -5.70
CA ILE A 19 -16.10 -5.68 -5.60
C ILE A 19 -16.80 -6.98 -6.02
N GLU A 20 -16.27 -7.61 -7.06
CA GLU A 20 -16.74 -8.92 -7.51
C GLU A 20 -16.03 -10.02 -6.72
N LEU A 21 -16.80 -10.95 -6.17
CA LEU A 21 -16.27 -12.07 -5.41
C LEU A 21 -16.51 -13.37 -6.17
N ARG A 22 -15.46 -14.16 -6.34
CA ARG A 22 -15.53 -15.49 -6.96
C ARG A 22 -15.01 -16.51 -5.95
N VAL A 23 -15.74 -17.60 -5.83
CA VAL A 23 -15.41 -18.68 -4.93
C VAL A 23 -14.95 -19.89 -5.73
N SER A 24 -13.88 -20.54 -5.28
CA SER A 24 -13.34 -21.74 -5.91
C SER A 24 -12.77 -22.67 -4.83
N ARG A 25 -12.33 -23.85 -5.25
CA ARG A 25 -11.68 -24.77 -4.34
C ARG A 25 -10.27 -24.32 -4.04
N SER A 26 -9.84 -24.50 -2.78
CA SER A 26 -8.48 -24.21 -2.38
C SER A 26 -7.51 -25.14 -3.11
N SER A 27 -6.38 -24.59 -3.57
CA SER A 27 -5.26 -25.35 -4.11
C SER A 27 -4.19 -25.56 -3.01
N GLY A 28 -3.48 -26.66 -3.08
CA GLY A 28 -2.37 -26.94 -2.19
C GLY A 28 -2.52 -28.25 -1.40
N PRO A 29 -1.48 -28.64 -0.64
CA PRO A 29 -1.53 -29.85 0.16
C PRO A 29 -2.52 -29.66 1.33
N GLY A 30 -3.73 -30.10 1.12
CA GLY A 30 -4.76 -30.11 2.14
C GLY A 30 -5.42 -31.45 2.16
N GLY A 31 -6.03 -31.83 3.27
CA GLY A 31 -6.84 -33.04 3.37
C GLY A 31 -8.09 -32.96 2.49
N GLN A 32 -8.98 -33.91 2.64
CA GLN A 32 -10.23 -33.95 1.86
C GLN A 32 -11.05 -32.66 1.95
N HIS A 33 -10.98 -31.96 3.07
CA HIS A 33 -11.68 -30.68 3.25
C HIS A 33 -11.26 -29.65 2.21
N ALA A 34 -9.95 -29.51 1.97
CA ALA A 34 -9.44 -28.57 0.97
C ALA A 34 -9.85 -28.93 -0.45
N ASN A 35 -10.06 -30.24 -0.73
CA ASN A 35 -10.45 -30.72 -2.05
C ASN A 35 -11.96 -30.67 -2.30
N THR A 36 -12.77 -30.63 -1.24
CA THR A 36 -14.23 -30.70 -1.34
C THR A 36 -14.95 -29.41 -1.04
N SER A 37 -14.31 -28.50 -0.31
CA SER A 37 -14.92 -27.23 0.10
C SER A 37 -14.42 -26.07 -0.74
N GLU A 38 -15.35 -25.25 -1.22
CA GLU A 38 -15.05 -24.01 -1.94
C GLU A 38 -14.76 -22.90 -0.94
N THR A 39 -13.51 -22.84 -0.48
CA THR A 39 -13.08 -21.86 0.52
C THR A 39 -12.17 -20.76 -0.03
N ARG A 40 -11.59 -20.98 -1.22
CA ARG A 40 -10.77 -19.97 -1.87
C ARG A 40 -11.65 -18.88 -2.44
N VAL A 41 -11.38 -17.63 -2.07
CA VAL A 41 -12.13 -16.46 -2.55
C VAL A 41 -11.19 -15.53 -3.31
N GLU A 42 -11.62 -15.14 -4.50
CA GLU A 42 -10.95 -14.12 -5.30
C GLU A 42 -11.84 -12.88 -5.33
N ALA A 43 -11.28 -11.74 -4.96
CA ALA A 43 -11.94 -10.44 -5.06
C ALA A 43 -11.35 -9.66 -6.22
N ALA A 44 -12.20 -9.05 -7.03
CA ALA A 44 -11.80 -8.22 -8.15
C ALA A 44 -12.53 -6.89 -8.12
N PHE A 45 -11.80 -5.81 -8.40
CA PHE A 45 -12.34 -4.46 -8.43
C PHE A 45 -11.96 -3.80 -9.75
N ASP A 46 -12.97 -3.36 -10.50
CA ASP A 46 -12.79 -2.62 -11.75
C ASP A 46 -12.62 -1.14 -11.44
N VAL A 47 -11.40 -0.65 -11.59
CA VAL A 47 -11.03 0.73 -11.29
C VAL A 47 -11.76 1.70 -12.23
N GLU A 48 -11.76 1.40 -13.53
CA GLU A 48 -12.33 2.29 -14.54
C GLU A 48 -13.84 2.40 -14.44
N GLY A 49 -14.51 1.33 -14.05
CA GLY A 49 -15.96 1.29 -13.86
C GLY A 49 -16.45 1.80 -12.50
N SER A 50 -15.56 2.19 -11.60
CA SER A 50 -15.96 2.61 -10.25
C SER A 50 -16.62 3.98 -10.23
N THR A 51 -17.69 4.09 -9.44
CA THR A 51 -18.33 5.37 -9.14
C THR A 51 -17.71 6.07 -7.91
N ALA A 52 -16.89 5.35 -7.15
CA ALA A 52 -16.27 5.84 -5.94
C ALA A 52 -15.01 6.68 -6.19
N LEU A 53 -14.42 6.57 -7.37
CA LEU A 53 -13.17 7.24 -7.73
C LEU A 53 -13.40 8.37 -8.72
N THR A 54 -12.67 9.46 -8.56
CA THR A 54 -12.60 10.53 -9.56
C THR A 54 -11.71 10.10 -10.73
N ASP A 55 -11.79 10.82 -11.85
CA ASP A 55 -10.97 10.52 -13.03
C ASP A 55 -9.47 10.59 -12.72
N ASN A 56 -9.05 11.54 -11.91
CA ASN A 56 -7.66 11.66 -11.48
C ASN A 56 -7.23 10.46 -10.61
N GLN A 57 -8.10 10.03 -9.71
CA GLN A 57 -7.84 8.86 -8.87
C GLN A 57 -7.76 7.58 -9.71
N LYS A 58 -8.66 7.40 -10.66
CA LYS A 58 -8.63 6.27 -11.59
C LYS A 58 -7.32 6.21 -12.36
N ARG A 59 -6.89 7.32 -12.93
CA ARG A 59 -5.61 7.40 -13.66
C ARG A 59 -4.42 7.03 -12.78
N ARG A 60 -4.42 7.51 -11.55
CA ARG A 60 -3.36 7.21 -10.58
C ARG A 60 -3.30 5.72 -10.24
N VAL A 61 -4.44 5.11 -9.98
CA VAL A 61 -4.52 3.68 -9.66
C VAL A 61 -4.13 2.82 -10.85
N VAL A 62 -4.65 3.13 -12.04
CA VAL A 62 -4.32 2.40 -13.26
C VAL A 62 -2.82 2.49 -13.55
N SER A 63 -2.22 3.64 -13.35
CA SER A 63 -0.78 3.84 -13.55
C SER A 63 0.08 2.99 -12.61
N LYS A 64 -0.35 2.83 -11.35
CA LYS A 64 0.44 2.09 -10.34
C LYS A 64 0.12 0.62 -10.26
N ALA A 65 -1.14 0.25 -10.42
CA ALA A 65 -1.63 -1.11 -10.14
C ALA A 65 -2.42 -1.75 -11.29
N GLY A 66 -2.75 -0.97 -12.32
CA GLY A 66 -3.52 -1.46 -13.47
C GLY A 66 -5.02 -1.20 -13.33
N PRO A 67 -5.78 -1.52 -14.40
CA PRO A 67 -7.21 -1.20 -14.46
C PRO A 67 -8.09 -2.10 -13.60
N THR A 68 -7.58 -3.23 -13.15
CA THR A 68 -8.30 -4.17 -12.30
C THR A 68 -7.42 -4.57 -11.12
N LEU A 69 -7.95 -4.44 -9.90
CA LEU A 69 -7.27 -4.90 -8.70
C LEU A 69 -7.85 -6.27 -8.31
N ARG A 70 -6.97 -7.23 -8.08
CA ARG A 70 -7.36 -8.58 -7.69
C ARG A 70 -6.62 -9.02 -6.46
N ALA A 71 -7.29 -9.79 -5.62
CA ALA A 71 -6.69 -10.42 -4.46
C ALA A 71 -7.35 -11.78 -4.21
N VAL A 72 -6.56 -12.72 -3.75
CA VAL A 72 -7.02 -14.06 -3.43
C VAL A 72 -6.79 -14.34 -1.95
N ALA A 73 -7.76 -14.95 -1.30
CA ALA A 73 -7.63 -15.41 0.07
C ALA A 73 -8.03 -16.87 0.16
N GLN A 74 -7.15 -17.71 0.65
CA GLN A 74 -7.37 -19.13 0.92
C GLN A 74 -6.70 -19.56 2.21
N ASP A 75 -6.33 -18.59 3.05
CA ASP A 75 -5.56 -18.77 4.28
C ASP A 75 -6.38 -19.46 5.37
N GLU A 76 -7.68 -19.21 5.39
CA GLU A 76 -8.60 -19.75 6.40
C GLU A 76 -9.43 -20.90 5.83
N ARG A 77 -9.98 -21.72 6.73
CA ARG A 77 -10.90 -22.79 6.34
C ARG A 77 -12.32 -22.29 6.11
N SER A 78 -12.64 -21.10 6.60
CA SER A 78 -13.95 -20.48 6.46
C SER A 78 -14.02 -19.65 5.17
N GLN A 79 -15.01 -19.93 4.33
CA GLN A 79 -15.28 -19.12 3.15
C GLN A 79 -15.58 -17.67 3.51
N LEU A 80 -16.34 -17.45 4.59
CA LEU A 80 -16.68 -16.10 5.04
C LEU A 80 -15.45 -15.30 5.43
N ARG A 81 -14.53 -15.88 6.18
CA ARG A 81 -13.27 -15.23 6.55
C ARG A 81 -12.39 -14.94 5.33
N ASN A 82 -12.34 -15.85 4.38
CA ASN A 82 -11.61 -15.64 3.14
C ASN A 82 -12.22 -14.52 2.31
N ARG A 83 -13.54 -14.35 2.29
CA ARG A 83 -14.20 -13.20 1.66
C ARG A 83 -13.75 -11.91 2.28
N GLU A 84 -13.76 -11.83 3.60
CA GLU A 84 -13.32 -10.64 4.34
C GLU A 84 -11.86 -10.32 4.04
N LEU A 85 -10.98 -11.33 4.07
CA LEU A 85 -9.56 -11.16 3.77
C LEU A 85 -9.32 -10.71 2.33
N ALA A 86 -10.03 -11.28 1.37
CA ALA A 86 -9.89 -10.91 -0.04
C ALA A 86 -10.30 -9.45 -0.26
N VAL A 87 -11.41 -9.02 0.34
CA VAL A 87 -11.87 -7.64 0.30
C VAL A 87 -10.86 -6.70 0.94
N GLU A 88 -10.36 -7.04 2.12
CA GLU A 88 -9.32 -6.24 2.80
C GLU A 88 -8.07 -6.09 1.96
N ARG A 89 -7.63 -7.15 1.30
CA ARG A 89 -6.45 -7.13 0.42
C ARG A 89 -6.66 -6.24 -0.80
N VAL A 90 -7.84 -6.25 -1.40
CA VAL A 90 -8.19 -5.34 -2.51
C VAL A 90 -8.22 -3.90 -2.03
N VAL A 91 -8.84 -3.64 -0.88
CA VAL A 91 -8.92 -2.29 -0.29
C VAL A 91 -7.52 -1.77 0.02
N GLU A 92 -6.64 -2.60 0.56
CA GLU A 92 -5.27 -2.20 0.86
C GLU A 92 -4.47 -1.90 -0.42
N LYS A 93 -4.63 -2.69 -1.46
CA LYS A 93 -4.01 -2.41 -2.77
C LYS A 93 -4.49 -1.08 -3.33
N LEU A 94 -5.79 -0.80 -3.22
CA LEU A 94 -6.36 0.47 -3.66
C LEU A 94 -5.82 1.64 -2.85
N ARG A 95 -5.74 1.49 -1.54
CA ARG A 95 -5.19 2.52 -0.65
C ARG A 95 -3.74 2.85 -1.00
N GLN A 96 -2.91 1.85 -1.21
CA GLN A 96 -1.52 2.03 -1.61
C GLN A 96 -1.40 2.70 -2.98
N ALA A 97 -2.25 2.31 -3.92
CA ALA A 97 -2.25 2.91 -5.26
C ALA A 97 -2.72 4.37 -5.26
N LEU A 98 -3.62 4.73 -4.34
CA LEU A 98 -4.10 6.11 -4.18
C LEU A 98 -3.13 6.99 -3.40
N HIS A 99 -2.19 6.38 -2.67
CA HIS A 99 -1.23 7.13 -1.87
C HIS A 99 -0.31 7.95 -2.77
N VAL A 100 -0.19 9.23 -2.45
CA VAL A 100 0.73 10.16 -3.12
C VAL A 100 1.88 10.43 -2.19
N ASP A 101 3.09 10.06 -2.61
CA ASP A 101 4.28 10.36 -1.85
C ASP A 101 4.51 11.87 -1.82
N ARG A 102 4.89 12.35 -0.64
CA ARG A 102 5.24 13.74 -0.47
C ARG A 102 6.46 14.03 -1.34
N LYS A 103 6.36 15.05 -2.20
CA LYS A 103 7.47 15.47 -3.04
C LYS A 103 8.67 15.80 -2.16
N ARG A 104 9.80 15.11 -2.40
CA ARG A 104 11.04 15.41 -1.70
C ARG A 104 11.49 16.82 -2.07
N VAL A 105 11.47 17.71 -1.08
CA VAL A 105 12.08 19.00 -1.21
C VAL A 105 13.52 18.87 -0.72
N PRO A 106 14.53 19.18 -1.57
CA PRO A 106 15.91 19.17 -1.10
C PRO A 106 16.05 20.16 0.06
N THR A 107 16.38 19.65 1.25
CA THR A 107 16.61 20.50 2.40
C THR A 107 18.05 21.00 2.36
N LYS A 108 18.21 22.33 2.37
CA LYS A 108 19.53 22.94 2.55
C LYS A 108 19.97 22.75 4.01
N PRO A 109 21.28 22.51 4.26
CA PRO A 109 21.78 22.48 5.63
C PRO A 109 21.40 23.75 6.36
N SER A 110 20.98 23.66 7.62
CA SER A 110 20.67 24.81 8.45
C SER A 110 21.93 25.63 8.73
N LYS A 111 21.74 26.90 9.06
CA LYS A 111 22.86 27.78 9.45
C LYS A 111 23.65 27.19 10.61
N ALA A 112 22.97 26.63 11.60
CA ALA A 112 23.61 25.98 12.74
C ALA A 112 24.44 24.75 12.33
N ALA A 113 23.97 23.96 11.37
CA ALA A 113 24.72 22.82 10.85
C ALA A 113 25.97 23.24 10.08
N LYS A 114 25.88 24.31 9.30
CA LYS A 114 27.04 24.90 8.61
C LYS A 114 28.08 25.41 9.60
N GLU A 115 27.65 26.10 10.63
CA GLU A 115 28.55 26.60 11.69
C GLU A 115 29.25 25.47 12.44
N ARG A 116 28.53 24.42 12.81
CA ARG A 116 29.12 23.23 13.43
C ARG A 116 30.16 22.55 12.56
N ARG A 117 29.88 22.46 11.26
CA ARG A 117 30.82 21.88 10.29
C ARG A 117 32.09 22.70 10.15
N LEU A 118 31.97 24.03 10.12
CA LEU A 118 33.09 24.96 10.06
C LEU A 118 33.93 24.89 11.34
N GLU A 119 33.29 24.83 12.50
CA GLU A 119 33.95 24.70 13.80
C GLU A 119 34.74 23.40 13.89
N GLN A 120 34.18 22.27 13.43
CA GLN A 120 34.89 21.01 13.38
C GLN A 120 36.13 21.08 12.47
N LYS A 121 36.03 21.75 11.33
CA LYS A 121 37.18 21.96 10.45
C LYS A 121 38.28 22.78 11.12
N ARG A 122 37.90 23.84 11.86
CA ARG A 122 38.86 24.66 12.61
C ARG A 122 39.57 23.83 13.69
N ARG A 123 38.84 23.04 14.45
CA ARG A 123 39.43 22.14 15.48
C ARG A 123 40.42 21.15 14.87
N ARG A 124 40.09 20.55 13.74
CA ARG A 124 41.00 19.64 13.05
C ARG A 124 42.25 20.34 12.54
N SER A 125 42.09 21.58 12.05
CA SER A 125 43.22 22.39 11.60
C SER A 125 44.15 22.75 12.74
N ASP A 126 43.60 23.15 13.90
CA ASP A 126 44.37 23.47 15.08
C ASP A 126 45.13 22.26 15.62
N VAL A 127 44.51 21.09 15.69
CA VAL A 127 45.16 19.84 16.06
C VAL A 127 46.33 19.52 15.12
N LYS A 128 46.18 19.69 13.82
CA LYS A 128 47.27 19.49 12.84
C LYS A 128 48.42 20.46 13.06
N ARG A 129 48.13 21.71 13.39
CA ARG A 129 49.18 22.70 13.70
C ARG A 129 49.97 22.29 14.93
N LEU A 130 49.29 21.86 15.99
CA LEU A 130 49.94 21.40 17.21
C LEU A 130 50.80 20.17 16.96
N ARG A 131 50.43 19.28 16.08
CA ARG A 131 51.21 18.12 15.70
C ARG A 131 52.44 18.46 14.87
N ARG A 132 52.43 19.61 14.16
CA ARG A 132 53.58 20.09 13.34
C ARG A 132 54.51 20.98 14.08
N ALA A 133 54.12 21.47 15.27
CA ALA A 133 54.99 22.28 16.09
C ALA A 133 56.16 21.42 16.63
N PRO A 134 57.42 21.91 16.57
CA PRO A 134 58.56 21.19 17.06
C PRO A 134 58.50 21.04 18.60
#